data_9ee230bfa9f8319825c5b01e1da08ba4
#
_entry.id   9ee230bfa9f8319825c5b01e1da08ba4
#
_cell.length_a   1.000
_cell.length_b   1.000
_cell.length_c   1.000
_cell.angle_alpha   90.00
_cell.angle_beta   90.00
_cell.angle_gamma   90.00
#
_symmetry.space_group_name_H-M   'P 1'
#
loop_
_entity.id
_entity.type
_entity.pdbx_description
1 polymer ?
#
loop_
_entity_poly.entity_id
_entity_poly.type
_entity_poly.pdbx_seq_one_letter_code
_entity_poly.pdbx_strand_id
1 'polypeptide(L)'
;MDQHFISQTVSTDSRPAPISAGYASGVREECGIFGIYDTAGGGVSREIYRGLCALQHRGQESCGIAVSSTDGPPKNIRFHKGLGLVSEVFDEPRIASLTGNLGVGHVRYSTAGSTTVENAQPLVLNYIKGTLALAHNGNLINAARLRREQEYTGALFHTTIDSEVI
;
A
#
# COMPACT_ATOMS: atom_id res chain seq x y z
N MET A 1 72.85 -11.04 -14.95
CA MET A 1 72.06 -9.74 -14.71
C MET A 1 71.09 -9.66 -15.86
N ASP A 2 69.93 -10.29 -15.64
CA ASP A 2 68.87 -10.33 -16.64
C ASP A 2 67.76 -9.42 -16.22
N GLN A 3 67.52 -8.38 -17.01
CA GLN A 3 66.42 -7.49 -16.84
C GLN A 3 65.21 -8.04 -17.63
N HIS A 4 64.20 -8.52 -16.94
CA HIS A 4 62.89 -8.85 -17.52
C HIS A 4 62.10 -7.59 -17.77
N PHE A 5 61.92 -7.24 -19.02
CA PHE A 5 60.97 -6.23 -19.49
C PHE A 5 59.57 -6.86 -19.53
N ILE A 6 58.63 -6.41 -18.67
CA ILE A 6 57.24 -6.77 -18.74
C ILE A 6 56.54 -5.75 -19.66
N SER A 7 56.19 -6.19 -20.85
CA SER A 7 55.35 -5.45 -21.77
C SER A 7 53.89 -5.52 -21.31
N GLN A 8 53.36 -4.43 -20.83
CA GLN A 8 51.92 -4.27 -20.63
C GLN A 8 51.26 -3.82 -21.93
N THR A 9 50.53 -4.70 -22.58
CA THR A 9 49.62 -4.35 -23.67
C THR A 9 48.37 -3.71 -23.10
N VAL A 10 48.22 -2.42 -23.28
CA VAL A 10 46.97 -1.67 -23.00
C VAL A 10 46.01 -1.97 -24.13
N SER A 11 44.96 -2.73 -23.86
CA SER A 11 43.83 -2.93 -24.78
C SER A 11 42.92 -1.69 -24.74
N THR A 12 42.98 -0.91 -25.80
CA THR A 12 42.02 0.19 -26.06
C THR A 12 40.83 -0.35 -26.84
N ASP A 13 39.94 -1.08 -26.18
CA ASP A 13 38.60 -1.35 -26.73
C ASP A 13 37.59 -0.44 -26.03
N SER A 14 37.52 0.78 -26.49
CA SER A 14 36.53 1.77 -26.09
C SER A 14 35.27 1.68 -26.96
N ARG A 15 34.57 0.54 -26.88
CA ARG A 15 33.19 0.50 -27.35
C ARG A 15 32.27 0.92 -26.18
N PRO A 16 31.48 2.00 -26.32
CA PRO A 16 30.47 2.31 -25.32
C PRO A 16 29.48 1.14 -25.25
N ALA A 17 29.20 0.67 -24.03
CA ALA A 17 28.17 -0.32 -23.80
C ALA A 17 26.87 0.16 -24.43
N PRO A 18 26.09 -0.70 -25.09
CA PRO A 18 24.81 -0.32 -25.65
C PRO A 18 23.91 0.14 -24.49
N ILE A 19 23.46 1.40 -24.56
CA ILE A 19 22.41 1.92 -23.71
C ILE A 19 21.12 1.24 -24.15
N SER A 20 20.91 0.00 -23.74
CA SER A 20 19.60 -0.63 -23.78
C SER A 20 18.81 -0.17 -22.55
N ALA A 21 18.51 1.12 -22.48
CA ALA A 21 17.39 1.61 -21.70
C ALA A 21 16.13 1.17 -22.45
N GLY A 22 15.82 -0.12 -22.38
CA GLY A 22 14.51 -0.62 -22.67
C GLY A 22 13.57 -0.01 -21.65
N TYR A 23 12.97 1.11 -21.96
CA TYR A 23 11.71 1.50 -21.35
C TYR A 23 10.71 0.42 -21.72
N ALA A 24 10.59 -0.57 -20.87
CA ALA A 24 9.46 -1.48 -20.92
C ALA A 24 8.22 -0.59 -20.65
N SER A 25 7.56 -0.17 -21.73
CA SER A 25 6.24 0.46 -21.71
C SER A 25 5.19 -0.60 -21.37
N GLY A 26 5.39 -1.32 -20.26
CA GLY A 26 4.42 -2.23 -19.68
C GLY A 26 3.62 -1.49 -18.62
N VAL A 27 2.34 -1.74 -18.58
CA VAL A 27 1.49 -1.35 -17.44
C VAL A 27 2.17 -1.90 -16.18
N ARG A 28 2.67 -1.03 -15.31
CA ARG A 28 3.25 -1.46 -14.02
C ARG A 28 2.10 -1.82 -13.10
N GLU A 29 2.24 -2.96 -12.45
CA GLU A 29 1.34 -3.33 -11.36
C GLU A 29 1.57 -2.31 -10.22
N GLU A 30 0.48 -1.66 -9.83
CA GLU A 30 0.48 -0.64 -8.77
C GLU A 30 -0.77 -0.86 -7.92
N CYS A 31 -0.73 -0.44 -6.65
CA CYS A 31 -1.87 -0.56 -5.73
C CYS A 31 -3.19 -0.05 -6.33
N GLY A 32 -4.32 -0.54 -5.81
CA GLY A 32 -5.66 -0.09 -6.18
C GLY A 32 -6.46 0.38 -4.97
N ILE A 33 -7.21 1.46 -5.12
CA ILE A 33 -8.13 1.99 -4.10
C ILE A 33 -9.54 2.01 -4.66
N PHE A 34 -10.51 1.62 -3.86
CA PHE A 34 -11.93 1.75 -4.15
C PHE A 34 -12.63 2.36 -2.94
N GLY A 35 -13.33 3.48 -3.14
CA GLY A 35 -14.09 4.17 -2.10
C GLY A 35 -15.53 4.38 -2.54
N ILE A 36 -16.48 4.31 -1.59
CA ILE A 36 -17.89 4.50 -1.85
C ILE A 36 -18.58 5.10 -0.64
N TYR A 37 -19.54 5.97 -0.90
CA TYR A 37 -20.51 6.48 0.05
C TYR A 37 -21.91 6.30 -0.49
N ASP A 38 -22.76 5.56 0.23
CA ASP A 38 -24.17 5.39 -0.11
C ASP A 38 -25.01 6.35 0.75
N THR A 39 -25.57 7.36 0.10
CA THR A 39 -26.43 8.36 0.74
C THR A 39 -27.80 7.82 1.15
N ALA A 40 -28.22 6.68 0.59
CA ALA A 40 -29.45 5.99 0.95
C ALA A 40 -29.32 5.12 2.22
N GLY A 41 -28.10 5.02 2.78
CA GLY A 41 -27.85 4.27 4.02
C GLY A 41 -27.67 2.76 3.82
N GLY A 42 -27.51 2.29 2.59
CA GLY A 42 -27.24 0.87 2.28
C GLY A 42 -25.85 0.43 2.70
N GLY A 43 -25.64 -0.88 2.83
CA GLY A 43 -24.32 -1.45 3.13
C GLY A 43 -23.38 -1.42 1.93
N VAL A 44 -22.16 -0.88 2.12
CA VAL A 44 -21.19 -0.69 1.02
C VAL A 44 -20.10 -1.75 0.94
N SER A 45 -19.97 -2.63 1.92
CA SER A 45 -18.88 -3.60 2.02
C SER A 45 -18.81 -4.54 0.81
N ARG A 46 -19.95 -5.01 0.33
CA ARG A 46 -20.06 -5.91 -0.83
C ARG A 46 -19.64 -5.22 -2.13
N GLU A 47 -19.99 -3.94 -2.28
CA GLU A 47 -19.60 -3.15 -3.45
C GLU A 47 -18.09 -2.85 -3.43
N ILE A 48 -17.52 -2.58 -2.24
CA ILE A 48 -16.08 -2.42 -2.08
C ILE A 48 -15.37 -3.74 -2.42
N TYR A 49 -15.85 -4.87 -1.91
CA TYR A 49 -15.30 -6.19 -2.25
C TYR A 49 -15.27 -6.42 -3.77
N ARG A 50 -16.38 -6.16 -4.48
CA ARG A 50 -16.45 -6.28 -5.94
C ARG A 50 -15.47 -5.34 -6.65
N GLY A 51 -15.38 -4.09 -6.16
CA GLY A 51 -14.42 -3.10 -6.67
C GLY A 51 -12.99 -3.56 -6.50
N LEU A 52 -12.63 -4.13 -5.33
CA LEU A 52 -11.29 -4.68 -5.10
C LEU A 52 -11.00 -5.92 -5.96
N CYS A 53 -11.97 -6.81 -6.18
CA CYS A 53 -11.82 -7.92 -7.12
C CYS A 53 -11.53 -7.43 -8.54
N ALA A 54 -12.20 -6.37 -8.99
CA ALA A 54 -11.93 -5.74 -10.29
C ALA A 54 -10.53 -5.10 -10.36
N LEU A 55 -10.01 -4.61 -9.23
CA LEU A 55 -8.68 -4.01 -9.10
C LEU A 55 -7.57 -5.03 -8.75
N GLN A 56 -7.89 -6.32 -8.59
CA GLN A 56 -6.95 -7.35 -8.12
C GLN A 56 -5.67 -7.45 -8.97
N HIS A 57 -5.78 -7.18 -10.28
CA HIS A 57 -4.63 -7.17 -11.18
C HIS A 57 -3.60 -6.09 -10.83
N ARG A 58 -3.96 -5.10 -10.02
CA ARG A 58 -3.06 -4.02 -9.57
C ARG A 58 -2.33 -4.34 -8.27
N GLY A 59 -2.83 -5.30 -7.46
CA GLY A 59 -2.19 -5.66 -6.19
C GLY A 59 -2.63 -7.03 -5.71
N GLN A 60 -1.66 -7.90 -5.42
CA GLN A 60 -1.90 -9.31 -5.07
C GLN A 60 -1.26 -9.70 -3.73
N GLU A 61 -0.58 -8.77 -3.06
CA GLU A 61 0.16 -9.06 -1.83
C GLU A 61 -0.73 -9.01 -0.60
N SER A 62 -1.55 -7.99 -0.50
CA SER A 62 -2.47 -7.81 0.61
C SER A 62 -3.67 -6.97 0.19
N CYS A 63 -4.75 -7.08 0.95
CA CYS A 63 -5.94 -6.29 0.75
C CYS A 63 -6.64 -5.98 2.07
N GLY A 64 -7.52 -4.98 2.05
CA GLY A 64 -8.31 -4.63 3.21
C GLY A 64 -9.50 -3.77 2.86
N ILE A 65 -10.50 -3.79 3.72
CA ILE A 65 -11.72 -2.98 3.65
C ILE A 65 -11.95 -2.37 5.03
N ALA A 66 -12.26 -1.07 5.05
CA ALA A 66 -12.73 -0.35 6.22
C ALA A 66 -14.04 0.35 5.89
N VAL A 67 -15.03 0.23 6.78
CA VAL A 67 -16.36 0.83 6.63
C VAL A 67 -16.79 1.53 7.90
N SER A 68 -17.61 2.54 7.74
CA SER A 68 -18.23 3.30 8.84
C SER A 68 -19.67 3.63 8.49
N SER A 69 -20.45 3.97 9.51
CA SER A 69 -21.80 4.51 9.34
C SER A 69 -21.80 6.00 9.65
N THR A 70 -22.42 6.80 8.77
CA THR A 70 -22.58 8.24 8.99
C THR A 70 -23.58 8.55 10.11
N ASP A 71 -24.51 7.64 10.38
CA ASP A 71 -25.56 7.78 11.39
C ASP A 71 -25.22 7.09 12.72
N GLY A 72 -23.99 6.56 12.82
CA GLY A 72 -23.51 5.84 14.00
C GLY A 72 -22.78 6.71 15.00
N PRO A 73 -22.48 6.16 16.19
CA PRO A 73 -21.65 6.85 17.16
C PRO A 73 -20.23 7.08 16.57
N PRO A 74 -19.56 8.18 16.95
CA PRO A 74 -18.18 8.42 16.54
C PRO A 74 -17.26 7.26 16.96
N LYS A 75 -16.21 7.00 16.19
CA LYS A 75 -15.23 5.92 16.37
C LYS A 75 -15.71 4.51 15.98
N ASN A 76 -16.67 4.39 15.08
CA ASN A 76 -17.20 3.10 14.65
C ASN A 76 -16.72 2.72 13.24
N ILE A 77 -15.40 2.60 13.04
CA ILE A 77 -14.86 1.99 11.83
C ILE A 77 -14.71 0.49 12.06
N ARG A 78 -15.39 -0.31 11.24
CA ARG A 78 -15.18 -1.74 11.15
C ARG A 78 -14.25 -2.03 10.00
N PHE A 79 -13.26 -2.88 10.21
CA PHE A 79 -12.30 -3.21 9.16
C PHE A 79 -11.84 -4.65 9.27
N HIS A 80 -11.44 -5.16 8.12
CA HIS A 80 -10.69 -6.41 8.01
C HIS A 80 -9.63 -6.23 6.93
N LYS A 81 -8.43 -6.79 7.16
CA LYS A 81 -7.33 -6.79 6.21
C LYS A 81 -6.49 -8.04 6.37
N GLY A 82 -5.83 -8.45 5.30
CA GLY A 82 -5.02 -9.66 5.31
C GLY A 82 -4.03 -9.71 4.15
N LEU A 83 -3.15 -10.70 4.22
CA LEU A 83 -2.24 -11.04 3.13
C LEU A 83 -2.93 -11.98 2.15
N GLY A 84 -2.66 -11.81 0.86
CA GLY A 84 -3.21 -12.61 -0.22
C GLY A 84 -4.26 -11.89 -1.06
N LEU A 85 -4.93 -12.66 -1.88
CA LEU A 85 -5.95 -12.17 -2.81
C LEU A 85 -7.24 -11.78 -2.07
N VAL A 86 -8.02 -10.89 -2.68
CA VAL A 86 -9.29 -10.42 -2.11
C VAL A 86 -10.24 -11.58 -1.80
N SER A 87 -10.30 -12.58 -2.68
CA SER A 87 -11.13 -13.79 -2.48
C SER A 87 -10.62 -14.76 -1.40
N GLU A 88 -9.35 -14.64 -1.02
CA GLU A 88 -8.76 -15.44 0.06
C GLU A 88 -8.94 -14.78 1.42
N VAL A 89 -8.85 -13.45 1.46
CA VAL A 89 -8.96 -12.66 2.69
C VAL A 89 -10.42 -12.46 3.10
N PHE A 90 -11.35 -12.33 2.14
CA PHE A 90 -12.75 -12.02 2.40
C PHE A 90 -13.67 -13.16 2.02
N ASP A 91 -14.37 -13.70 2.99
CA ASP A 91 -15.50 -14.60 2.86
C ASP A 91 -16.83 -13.87 3.13
N GLU A 92 -17.94 -14.53 2.85
CA GLU A 92 -19.27 -13.95 3.05
C GLU A 92 -19.54 -13.50 4.50
N PRO A 93 -19.18 -14.27 5.55
CA PRO A 93 -19.34 -13.82 6.94
C PRO A 93 -18.55 -12.56 7.26
N ARG A 94 -17.31 -12.43 6.76
CA ARG A 94 -16.49 -11.22 6.98
C ARG A 94 -17.08 -10.02 6.29
N ILE A 95 -17.49 -10.16 5.02
CA ILE A 95 -18.15 -9.08 4.27
C ILE A 95 -19.41 -8.61 4.99
N ALA A 96 -20.25 -9.54 5.46
CA ALA A 96 -21.48 -9.24 6.18
C ALA A 96 -21.24 -8.54 7.53
N SER A 97 -20.11 -8.80 8.19
CA SER A 97 -19.73 -8.15 9.46
C SER A 97 -19.30 -6.69 9.30
N LEU A 98 -18.88 -6.30 8.09
CA LEU A 98 -18.44 -4.96 7.76
C LEU A 98 -19.66 -4.09 7.39
N THR A 99 -20.41 -3.65 8.41
CA THR A 99 -21.63 -2.85 8.22
C THR A 99 -21.32 -1.35 8.24
N GLY A 100 -21.87 -0.62 7.29
CA GLY A 100 -21.73 0.83 7.16
C GLY A 100 -22.12 1.29 5.76
N ASN A 101 -22.35 2.59 5.59
CA ASN A 101 -22.75 3.21 4.33
C ASN A 101 -21.62 4.06 3.69
N LEU A 102 -20.46 4.12 4.33
CA LEU A 102 -19.26 4.78 3.86
C LEU A 102 -18.08 3.81 4.03
N GLY A 103 -17.22 3.68 3.03
CA GLY A 103 -16.05 2.83 3.20
C GLY A 103 -15.00 3.00 2.11
N VAL A 104 -13.83 2.42 2.39
CA VAL A 104 -12.69 2.37 1.50
C VAL A 104 -12.04 0.99 1.54
N GLY A 105 -11.60 0.54 0.39
CA GLY A 105 -10.82 -0.68 0.24
C GLY A 105 -9.53 -0.43 -0.51
N HIS A 106 -8.56 -1.32 -0.30
CA HIS A 106 -7.25 -1.25 -0.90
C HIS A 106 -6.74 -2.64 -1.29
N VAL A 107 -6.09 -2.74 -2.46
CA VAL A 107 -5.24 -3.87 -2.85
C VAL A 107 -3.81 -3.37 -3.00
N ARG A 108 -2.86 -4.08 -2.39
CA ARG A 108 -1.46 -3.67 -2.32
C ARG A 108 -0.61 -4.50 -3.26
N TYR A 109 0.23 -3.79 -4.01
CA TYR A 109 1.41 -4.33 -4.66
C TYR A 109 2.64 -3.75 -3.96
N SER A 110 3.54 -4.58 -3.45
CA SER A 110 4.73 -4.10 -2.75
C SER A 110 5.90 -3.98 -3.72
N THR A 111 6.45 -2.79 -3.81
CA THR A 111 7.73 -2.54 -4.49
C THR A 111 8.89 -2.50 -3.50
N ALA A 112 8.61 -2.33 -2.21
CA ALA A 112 9.60 -2.29 -1.13
C ALA A 112 8.93 -2.48 0.24
N GLY A 113 9.63 -3.07 1.18
CA GLY A 113 9.20 -3.26 2.57
C GLY A 113 8.80 -4.71 2.89
N SER A 114 8.64 -5.00 4.18
CA SER A 114 8.21 -6.32 4.64
C SER A 114 6.71 -6.54 4.37
N THR A 115 6.38 -7.70 3.85
CA THR A 115 5.00 -8.16 3.65
C THR A 115 4.44 -8.60 5.00
N THR A 116 3.83 -7.67 5.72
CA THR A 116 3.16 -7.92 6.99
C THR A 116 1.73 -7.39 6.99
N VAL A 117 0.87 -7.99 7.80
CA VAL A 117 -0.56 -7.57 7.90
C VAL A 117 -0.67 -6.14 8.43
N GLU A 118 0.26 -5.70 9.28
CA GLU A 118 0.31 -4.33 9.79
C GLU A 118 0.41 -3.31 8.66
N ASN A 119 1.20 -3.64 7.63
CA ASN A 119 1.41 -2.80 6.45
C ASN A 119 0.28 -2.89 5.40
N ALA A 120 -0.66 -3.83 5.57
CA ALA A 120 -1.85 -3.88 4.72
C ALA A 120 -2.74 -2.65 4.98
N GLN A 121 -3.28 -2.09 3.90
CA GLN A 121 -4.18 -0.94 3.97
C GLN A 121 -5.64 -1.38 3.79
N PRO A 122 -6.63 -0.60 4.27
CA PRO A 122 -6.50 0.73 4.89
C PRO A 122 -5.78 0.71 6.24
N LEU A 123 -4.99 1.76 6.51
CA LEU A 123 -4.48 2.06 7.84
C LEU A 123 -5.63 2.60 8.69
N VAL A 124 -5.90 1.95 9.83
CA VAL A 124 -6.96 2.39 10.74
C VAL A 124 -6.34 2.84 12.05
N LEU A 125 -6.51 4.10 12.38
CA LEU A 125 -5.93 4.77 13.54
C LEU A 125 -7.01 5.32 14.45
N ASN A 126 -6.84 5.12 15.74
CA ASN A 126 -7.67 5.74 16.78
C ASN A 126 -6.89 6.89 17.41
N TYR A 127 -7.53 8.06 17.47
CA TYR A 127 -6.95 9.23 18.09
C TYR A 127 -8.04 10.04 18.82
N ILE A 128 -7.65 11.12 19.50
CA ILE A 128 -8.56 11.86 20.38
C ILE A 128 -9.82 12.41 19.69
N LYS A 129 -9.72 12.76 18.40
CA LYS A 129 -10.86 13.28 17.62
C LYS A 129 -11.75 12.19 17.00
N GLY A 130 -11.33 10.92 17.05
CA GLY A 130 -12.12 9.82 16.46
C GLY A 130 -11.27 8.68 15.93
N THR A 131 -11.78 8.02 14.88
CA THR A 131 -11.09 6.99 14.14
C THR A 131 -10.92 7.44 12.69
N LEU A 132 -9.75 7.22 12.14
CA LEU A 132 -9.40 7.50 10.75
C LEU A 132 -9.10 6.19 10.02
N ALA A 133 -9.65 6.01 8.84
CA ALA A 133 -9.20 5.00 7.89
C ALA A 133 -8.55 5.68 6.68
N LEU A 134 -7.31 5.32 6.37
CA LEU A 134 -6.53 5.90 5.28
C LEU A 134 -6.06 4.82 4.32
N ALA A 135 -6.33 5.03 3.03
CA ALA A 135 -5.76 4.25 1.94
C ALA A 135 -5.01 5.19 0.98
N HIS A 136 -3.80 4.80 0.60
CA HIS A 136 -2.91 5.63 -0.21
C HIS A 136 -2.21 4.78 -1.27
N ASN A 137 -2.30 5.23 -2.51
CA ASN A 137 -1.47 4.74 -3.61
C ASN A 137 -0.39 5.76 -3.90
N GLY A 138 0.85 5.41 -3.66
CA GLY A 138 1.97 6.28 -3.90
C GLY A 138 3.12 6.01 -2.94
N ASN A 139 4.10 6.90 -2.97
CA ASN A 139 5.27 6.85 -2.11
C ASN A 139 5.70 8.27 -1.74
N LEU A 140 5.70 8.59 -0.45
CA LEU A 140 6.18 9.87 0.06
C LEU A 140 7.71 9.88 0.08
N ILE A 141 8.30 10.67 -0.81
CA ILE A 141 9.77 10.77 -0.94
C ILE A 141 10.47 11.27 0.32
N ASN A 142 9.76 11.99 1.18
CA ASN A 142 10.26 12.56 2.42
C ASN A 142 9.74 11.85 3.69
N ALA A 143 9.10 10.67 3.56
CA ALA A 143 8.50 9.92 4.67
C ALA A 143 9.48 9.71 5.84
N ALA A 144 10.71 9.27 5.54
CA ALA A 144 11.73 9.02 6.56
C ALA A 144 12.13 10.28 7.34
N ARG A 145 12.11 11.45 6.70
CA ARG A 145 12.37 12.73 7.39
C ARG A 145 11.19 13.12 8.27
N LEU A 146 9.98 13.07 7.72
CA LEU A 146 8.75 13.40 8.46
C LEU A 146 8.57 12.49 9.68
N ARG A 147 8.82 11.17 9.52
CA ARG A 147 8.77 10.21 10.62
C ARG A 147 9.69 10.61 11.76
N ARG A 148 10.96 10.90 11.47
CA ARG A 148 11.92 11.34 12.49
C ARG A 148 11.49 12.64 13.18
N GLU A 149 11.02 13.63 12.41
CA GLU A 149 10.53 14.90 12.96
C GLU A 149 9.36 14.69 13.92
N GLN A 150 8.42 13.81 13.57
CA GLN A 150 7.27 13.48 14.41
C GLN A 150 7.67 12.65 15.65
N GLU A 151 8.59 11.68 15.51
CA GLU A 151 9.13 10.90 16.63
C GLU A 151 9.80 11.82 17.66
N TYR A 152 10.52 12.86 17.23
CA TYR A 152 11.10 13.87 18.14
C TYR A 152 10.04 14.62 18.94
N THR A 153 8.83 14.74 18.43
CA THR A 153 7.70 15.37 19.13
C THR A 153 6.84 14.36 19.92
N GLY A 154 7.24 13.10 19.95
CA GLY A 154 6.59 12.03 20.72
C GLY A 154 5.57 11.18 19.97
N ALA A 155 5.53 11.27 18.63
CA ALA A 155 4.69 10.37 17.83
C ALA A 155 5.21 8.93 17.89
N LEU A 156 4.28 7.97 17.97
CA LEU A 156 4.58 6.54 17.91
C LEU A 156 4.00 5.97 16.62
N PHE A 157 4.79 5.21 15.89
CA PHE A 157 4.40 4.56 14.64
C PHE A 157 4.25 3.06 14.84
N HIS A 158 3.25 2.46 14.20
CA HIS A 158 2.92 1.05 14.31
C HIS A 158 3.26 0.26 13.04
N THR A 159 3.49 0.96 11.94
CA THR A 159 3.78 0.37 10.63
C THR A 159 5.04 0.95 10.03
N THR A 160 5.52 0.37 8.95
CA THR A 160 6.64 0.90 8.18
C THR A 160 6.20 1.63 6.90
N ILE A 161 4.88 1.73 6.65
CA ILE A 161 4.37 2.42 5.47
C ILE A 161 4.53 3.94 5.62
N ASP A 162 4.77 4.57 4.51
CA ASP A 162 4.96 6.02 4.41
C ASP A 162 3.69 6.81 4.75
N SER A 163 2.53 6.24 4.49
CA SER A 163 1.24 6.89 4.73
C SER A 163 0.95 7.16 6.21
N GLU A 164 1.63 6.48 7.14
CA GLU A 164 1.42 6.69 8.58
C GLU A 164 1.94 8.05 9.07
N VAL A 165 2.76 8.75 8.27
CA VAL A 165 3.24 10.09 8.61
C VAL A 165 2.31 11.22 8.12
N ILE A 166 1.24 10.88 7.37
CA ILE A 166 0.21 11.83 6.92
C ILE A 166 -0.72 12.19 8.08
#